data_eeea3ba275f8fea0147501ebfe35ec73
#
_entry.id   eeea3ba275f8fea0147501ebfe35ec73
#
_cell.length_a   1.000
_cell.length_b   1.000
_cell.length_c   1.000
_cell.angle_alpha   90.00
_cell.angle_beta   90.00
_cell.angle_gamma   90.00
#
_symmetry.space_group_name_H-M   'P 1'
#
loop_
_entity.id
_entity.type
_entity.pdbx_description
1 polymer ?
#
loop_
_entity_poly.entity_id
_entity_poly.type
_entity_poly.pdbx_seq_one_letter_code
_entity_poly.pdbx_strand_id
1 'polypeptide(L)'
;RRTRIRKIRFYSYWHFMKHEFDHAGFVETSIMLAISDKVKMKKAKKGLITKGLSEKEKKRISKLSAKVGGFPQVTRNGVWGDPTNATKKDGQRFISEIVRNLAKECQS
;
A
#
# COMPACT_ATOMS: atom_id res chain seq x y z
N ARG A 1 -11.67 -35.59 -5.49
CA ARG A 1 -10.94 -35.34 -6.71
C ARG A 1 -9.75 -34.43 -6.44
N ARG A 2 -8.55 -34.87 -6.76
CA ARG A 2 -7.34 -34.08 -6.56
C ARG A 2 -7.08 -33.20 -7.76
N THR A 3 -6.85 -31.91 -7.49
CA THR A 3 -6.37 -30.98 -8.51
C THR A 3 -4.85 -30.88 -8.40
N ARG A 4 -4.16 -31.14 -9.50
CA ARG A 4 -2.71 -30.95 -9.55
C ARG A 4 -2.41 -29.53 -9.94
N ILE A 5 -1.79 -28.79 -9.00
CA ILE A 5 -1.32 -27.45 -9.26
C ILE A 5 0.17 -27.56 -9.57
N ARG A 6 0.52 -27.31 -10.84
CA ARG A 6 1.93 -27.39 -11.30
C ARG A 6 2.69 -26.10 -11.13
N LYS A 7 1.98 -24.96 -11.07
CA LYS A 7 2.61 -23.67 -11.04
C LYS A 7 1.74 -22.70 -10.24
N ILE A 8 2.35 -22.05 -9.25
CA ILE A 8 1.69 -21.02 -8.44
C ILE A 8 2.48 -19.74 -8.61
N ARG A 9 1.77 -18.63 -8.84
CA ARG A 9 2.36 -17.30 -8.88
C ARG A 9 1.76 -16.47 -7.76
N PHE A 10 2.62 -15.77 -7.03
CA PHE A 10 2.22 -14.88 -5.94
C PHE A 10 2.43 -13.44 -6.36
N TYR A 11 1.44 -12.60 -6.13
CA TYR A 11 1.51 -11.19 -6.45
C TYR A 11 1.03 -10.36 -5.27
N SER A 12 1.64 -9.19 -5.11
CA SER A 12 1.14 -8.17 -4.21
C SER A 12 0.52 -7.05 -5.04
N TYR A 13 -0.56 -6.45 -4.55
CA TYR A 13 -1.31 -5.46 -5.33
C TYR A 13 -0.44 -4.26 -5.76
N TRP A 14 0.53 -3.87 -4.95
CA TRP A 14 1.40 -2.73 -5.25
C TRP A 14 2.30 -2.94 -6.47
N HIS A 15 2.49 -4.17 -6.92
CA HIS A 15 3.23 -4.44 -8.15
C HIS A 15 2.46 -4.00 -9.41
N PHE A 16 1.17 -3.75 -9.28
CA PHE A 16 0.28 -3.44 -10.40
C PHE A 16 -0.23 -2.01 -10.41
N MET A 17 0.39 -1.13 -9.61
CA MET A 17 0.01 0.27 -9.56
C MET A 17 1.25 1.16 -9.44
N LYS A 18 1.11 2.42 -9.91
CA LYS A 18 2.22 3.37 -10.01
C LYS A 18 2.24 4.34 -8.82
N HIS A 19 2.31 3.81 -7.63
CA HIS A 19 2.41 4.66 -6.44
C HIS A 19 3.53 4.18 -5.54
N GLU A 20 4.13 5.11 -4.80
CA GLU A 20 5.11 4.77 -3.81
C GLU A 20 4.47 3.94 -2.70
N PHE A 21 5.28 3.16 -2.02
CA PHE A 21 4.83 2.37 -0.87
C PHE A 21 4.22 3.28 0.19
N ASP A 22 3.08 2.86 0.73
CA ASP A 22 2.53 3.45 1.93
C ASP A 22 2.03 2.35 2.87
N HIS A 23 1.75 2.73 4.11
CA HIS A 23 1.13 1.85 5.09
C HIS A 23 0.10 2.66 5.86
N ALA A 24 -1.17 2.30 5.70
CA ALA A 24 -2.29 3.08 6.20
C ALA A 24 -2.25 4.55 5.74
N GLY A 25 -1.59 4.82 4.61
CA GLY A 25 -1.49 6.14 4.01
C GLY A 25 -2.61 6.40 3.01
N PHE A 26 -2.33 7.23 2.01
CA PHE A 26 -3.34 7.64 1.02
C PHE A 26 -3.87 6.47 0.20
N VAL A 27 -2.98 5.64 -0.34
CA VAL A 27 -3.36 4.54 -1.25
C VAL A 27 -4.12 3.46 -0.50
N GLU A 28 -3.53 2.93 0.54
CA GLU A 28 -4.10 1.83 1.31
C GLU A 28 -5.44 2.23 1.93
N THR A 29 -5.53 3.43 2.50
CA THR A 29 -6.78 3.93 3.08
C THR A 29 -7.85 4.16 2.02
N SER A 30 -7.48 4.69 0.85
CA SER A 30 -8.43 4.87 -0.26
C SER A 30 -8.99 3.54 -0.75
N ILE A 31 -8.13 2.52 -0.86
CA ILE A 31 -8.58 1.18 -1.23
C ILE A 31 -9.56 0.64 -0.18
N MET A 32 -9.25 0.80 1.10
CA MET A 32 -10.15 0.37 2.17
C MET A 32 -11.49 1.10 2.14
N LEU A 33 -11.50 2.39 1.84
CA LEU A 33 -12.74 3.16 1.67
C LEU A 33 -13.60 2.62 0.52
N ALA A 34 -12.97 2.08 -0.51
CA ALA A 34 -13.68 1.52 -1.67
C ALA A 34 -14.35 0.18 -1.36
N ILE A 35 -13.82 -0.59 -0.42
CA ILE A 35 -14.27 -1.96 -0.14
C ILE A 35 -14.92 -2.14 1.22
N SER A 36 -14.93 -1.12 2.07
CA SER A 36 -15.46 -1.22 3.43
C SER A 36 -16.04 0.12 3.88
N ASP A 37 -17.13 0.06 4.66
CA ASP A 37 -17.74 1.23 5.30
C ASP A 37 -17.22 1.46 6.72
N LYS A 38 -16.22 0.69 7.14
CA LYS A 38 -15.73 0.71 8.53
C LYS A 38 -14.56 1.66 8.76
N VAL A 39 -14.10 2.34 7.72
CA VAL A 39 -12.99 3.30 7.85
C VAL A 39 -13.47 4.57 8.54
N LYS A 40 -12.80 4.95 9.62
CA LYS A 40 -13.15 6.13 10.42
C LYS A 40 -12.24 7.31 10.05
N MET A 41 -12.58 8.01 8.98
CA MET A 41 -11.76 9.12 8.47
C MET A 41 -11.56 10.25 9.48
N LYS A 42 -12.45 10.44 10.42
CA LYS A 42 -12.29 11.43 11.50
C LYS A 42 -11.04 11.19 12.34
N LYS A 43 -10.54 9.96 12.37
CA LYS A 43 -9.34 9.56 13.12
C LYS A 43 -8.08 9.53 12.28
N ALA A 44 -8.17 9.87 11.00
CA ALA A 44 -7.01 9.85 10.10
C ALA A 44 -5.99 10.90 10.50
N LYS A 45 -4.73 10.50 10.58
CA LYS A 45 -3.60 11.39 10.92
C LYS A 45 -2.40 11.06 10.04
N LYS A 46 -1.67 12.09 9.66
CA LYS A 46 -0.40 11.93 8.95
C LYS A 46 0.58 11.09 9.79
N GLY A 47 1.36 10.27 9.10
CA GLY A 47 2.44 9.52 9.71
C GLY A 47 3.79 9.91 9.11
N LEU A 48 4.60 8.90 8.81
CA LEU A 48 5.90 9.12 8.19
C LEU A 48 5.73 9.66 6.77
N ILE A 49 6.32 10.81 6.49
CA ILE A 49 6.32 11.40 5.15
C ILE A 49 7.74 11.35 4.61
N THR A 50 7.93 10.65 3.50
CA THR A 50 9.25 10.50 2.87
C THR A 50 9.46 11.44 1.68
N LYS A 51 8.42 12.12 1.24
CA LYS A 51 8.52 13.11 0.16
C LYS A 51 9.47 14.23 0.58
N GLY A 52 10.43 14.54 -0.27
CA GLY A 52 11.42 15.58 0.01
C GLY A 52 12.68 15.08 0.71
N LEU A 53 12.72 13.82 1.14
CA LEU A 53 13.92 13.23 1.71
C LEU A 53 14.89 12.80 0.60
N SER A 54 16.19 12.76 0.94
CA SER A 54 17.20 12.24 0.02
C SER A 54 17.01 10.75 -0.22
N GLU A 55 17.55 10.23 -1.33
CA GLU A 55 17.52 8.79 -1.61
C GLU A 55 18.24 8.00 -0.53
N LYS A 56 19.32 8.54 0.04
CA LYS A 56 20.05 7.93 1.14
C LYS A 56 19.16 7.75 2.38
N GLU A 57 18.41 8.80 2.75
CA GLU A 57 17.47 8.75 3.87
C GLU A 57 16.33 7.78 3.62
N LYS A 58 15.76 7.78 2.43
CA LYS A 58 14.70 6.84 2.04
C LYS A 58 15.18 5.40 2.17
N LYS A 59 16.39 5.09 1.72
CA LYS A 59 16.98 3.75 1.83
C LYS A 59 17.21 3.36 3.28
N ARG A 60 17.69 4.28 4.10
CA ARG A 60 17.90 4.04 5.53
C ARG A 60 16.58 3.68 6.22
N ILE A 61 15.53 4.43 5.96
CA ILE A 61 14.19 4.21 6.52
C ILE A 61 13.66 2.86 6.07
N SER A 62 13.75 2.54 4.77
CA SER A 62 13.32 1.25 4.24
C SER A 62 14.02 0.07 4.90
N LYS A 63 15.34 0.14 5.02
CA LYS A 63 16.12 -0.92 5.66
C LYS A 63 15.74 -1.10 7.11
N LEU A 64 15.59 0.00 7.85
CA LEU A 64 15.24 -0.05 9.27
C LEU A 64 13.83 -0.63 9.45
N SER A 65 12.87 -0.23 8.62
CA SER A 65 11.49 -0.71 8.71
C SER A 65 11.36 -2.21 8.48
N ALA A 66 12.26 -2.79 7.69
CA ALA A 66 12.24 -4.22 7.37
C ALA A 66 12.83 -5.09 8.48
N LYS A 67 13.53 -4.51 9.44
CA LYS A 67 14.11 -5.25 10.58
C LYS A 67 13.05 -5.55 11.62
N VAL A 68 13.23 -6.64 12.37
CA VAL A 68 12.36 -6.97 13.51
C VAL A 68 12.38 -5.78 14.49
N GLY A 69 11.19 -5.29 14.84
CA GLY A 69 11.05 -4.13 15.73
C GLY A 69 11.42 -2.79 15.09
N GLY A 70 11.73 -2.77 13.79
CA GLY A 70 12.17 -1.57 13.11
C GLY A 70 11.05 -0.61 12.69
N PHE A 71 9.87 -1.15 12.36
CA PHE A 71 8.77 -0.31 11.88
C PHE A 71 8.35 0.76 12.89
N PRO A 72 8.17 0.46 14.18
CA PRO A 72 7.86 1.50 15.17
C PRO A 72 8.94 2.57 15.32
N GLN A 73 10.15 2.29 14.90
CA GLN A 73 11.25 3.26 14.97
C GLN A 73 11.18 4.30 13.84
N VAL A 74 10.50 3.99 12.75
CA VAL A 74 10.37 4.90 11.60
C VAL A 74 9.05 5.66 11.58
N THR A 75 8.04 5.19 12.27
CA THR A 75 6.76 5.90 12.39
C THR A 75 6.20 5.75 13.81
N ARG A 76 5.77 6.88 14.38
CA ARG A 76 5.24 6.92 15.76
C ARG A 76 3.82 6.38 15.87
N ASN A 77 3.00 6.55 14.84
CA ASN A 77 1.59 6.19 14.88
C ASN A 77 1.25 5.00 13.97
N GLY A 78 2.24 4.32 13.42
CA GLY A 78 2.03 3.18 12.54
C GLY A 78 1.62 3.55 11.12
N VAL A 79 1.57 4.82 10.77
CA VAL A 79 1.20 5.30 9.45
C VAL A 79 2.45 5.70 8.66
N TRP A 80 2.56 5.20 7.44
CA TRP A 80 3.58 5.63 6.48
C TRP A 80 2.84 6.27 5.31
N GLY A 81 2.80 7.61 5.30
CA GLY A 81 2.06 8.39 4.34
C GLY A 81 1.05 9.32 4.99
N ASP A 82 0.11 9.81 4.20
CA ASP A 82 -0.93 10.74 4.64
C ASP A 82 -2.32 10.25 4.21
N PRO A 83 -3.10 9.64 5.11
CA PRO A 83 -4.44 9.18 4.78
C PRO A 83 -5.50 10.27 4.79
N THR A 84 -5.18 11.50 5.21
CA THR A 84 -6.20 12.54 5.45
C THR A 84 -6.95 12.96 4.18
N ASN A 85 -6.35 12.77 3.01
CA ASN A 85 -6.96 13.08 1.71
C ASN A 85 -7.50 11.84 0.98
N ALA A 86 -7.51 10.68 1.64
CA ALA A 86 -8.00 9.45 1.03
C ALA A 86 -9.47 9.55 0.69
N THR A 87 -9.87 9.00 -0.46
CA THR A 87 -11.26 8.99 -0.92
C THR A 87 -11.64 7.62 -1.47
N LYS A 88 -12.94 7.30 -1.37
CA LYS A 88 -13.51 6.10 -1.97
C LYS A 88 -13.30 6.09 -3.50
N LYS A 89 -13.45 7.23 -4.14
CA LYS A 89 -13.28 7.37 -5.60
C LYS A 89 -11.85 7.02 -6.02
N ASP A 90 -10.87 7.53 -5.30
CA ASP A 90 -9.47 7.19 -5.56
C ASP A 90 -9.22 5.71 -5.33
N GLY A 91 -9.79 5.13 -4.30
CA GLY A 91 -9.69 3.70 -4.03
C GLY A 91 -10.25 2.85 -5.16
N GLN A 92 -11.41 3.23 -5.70
CA GLN A 92 -12.01 2.55 -6.85
C GLN A 92 -11.12 2.63 -8.08
N ARG A 93 -10.49 3.78 -8.31
CA ARG A 93 -9.54 3.98 -9.40
C ARG A 93 -8.30 3.11 -9.25
N PHE A 94 -7.75 3.01 -8.04
CA PHE A 94 -6.61 2.15 -7.74
C PHE A 94 -6.95 0.68 -7.99
N ILE A 95 -8.10 0.21 -7.50
CA ILE A 95 -8.55 -1.16 -7.72
C ILE A 95 -8.68 -1.46 -9.21
N SER A 96 -9.25 -0.55 -9.99
CA SER A 96 -9.37 -0.71 -11.44
C SER A 96 -8.00 -0.83 -12.12
N GLU A 97 -7.03 -0.02 -11.71
CA GLU A 97 -5.65 -0.09 -12.22
C GLU A 97 -5.02 -1.45 -11.89
N ILE A 98 -5.14 -1.89 -10.65
CA ILE A 98 -4.60 -3.17 -10.18
C ILE A 98 -5.19 -4.33 -10.96
N VAL A 99 -6.52 -4.37 -11.07
CA VAL A 99 -7.22 -5.45 -11.79
C VAL A 99 -6.82 -5.50 -13.25
N ARG A 100 -6.76 -4.33 -13.91
CA ARG A 100 -6.36 -4.25 -15.32
C ARG A 100 -4.94 -4.77 -15.54
N ASN A 101 -4.02 -4.37 -14.70
CA ASN A 101 -2.62 -4.77 -14.84
C ASN A 101 -2.40 -6.23 -14.45
N LEU A 102 -3.09 -6.72 -13.43
CA LEU A 102 -3.07 -8.13 -13.06
C LEU A 102 -3.62 -9.00 -14.19
N ALA A 103 -4.71 -8.58 -14.81
CA ALA A 103 -5.30 -9.33 -15.94
C ALA A 103 -4.31 -9.45 -17.10
N LYS A 104 -3.56 -8.39 -17.40
CA LYS A 104 -2.50 -8.44 -18.42
C LYS A 104 -1.41 -9.45 -18.06
N GLU A 105 -1.00 -9.48 -16.80
CA GLU A 105 0.03 -10.40 -16.31
C GLU A 105 -0.45 -11.86 -16.44
N CYS A 106 -1.71 -12.13 -16.14
CA CYS A 106 -2.27 -13.47 -16.24
C CYS A 106 -2.41 -13.97 -17.68
N GLN A 107 -2.38 -13.08 -18.67
CA GLN A 107 -2.47 -13.41 -20.09
C GLN A 107 -1.10 -13.69 -20.72
N SER A 108 -0.03 -13.39 -20.03
CA SER A 108 1.33 -13.53 -20.56
C SER A 108 1.92 -14.94 -20.33
#